data_191269f6a314beacf39bed982621136f
#
_entry.id   191269f6a314beacf39bed982621136f
#
_cell.length_a   1.000
_cell.length_b   1.000
_cell.length_c   1.000
_cell.angle_alpha   90.00
_cell.angle_beta   90.00
_cell.angle_gamma   90.00
#
_symmetry.space_group_name_H-M   'P 1'
#
loop_
_entity.id
_entity.type
_entity.pdbx_description
1 polymer ?
#
loop_
_entity_poly.entity_id
_entity_poly.type
_entity_poly.pdbx_seq_one_letter_code
_entity_poly.pdbx_strand_id
1 'polypeptide(L)'
;KILSDLAVRGVQVSMEGPEEVHETIRGKSSFSSALKGVQHLLDEGVTVTLNVTLSDINADYFMEIVELSSSTGVQRLGFSRLVPSGRGKSLLPNMLRKEKLKELYEAIISLKIDGLDIVTGDPVLSQMLSMNKKDAGSIPVGGCAAGLSGVTILQDGTITPCRRLDIPIGNIRKDSLREVWAASEVLLKLRDKKSYKGRCSSCSKWASCRGCRAIAYAYSCAKGEDDFLSEDPQCFIEE
;
A
#
# COMPACT_ATOMS: atom_id res chain seq x y z
N LYS A 1 7.20 -13.82 -23.18
CA LYS A 1 6.82 -13.51 -24.58
C LYS A 1 5.45 -12.85 -24.68
N ILE A 2 4.32 -13.49 -24.30
CA ILE A 2 2.98 -12.88 -24.43
C ILE A 2 2.91 -11.48 -23.81
N LEU A 3 3.44 -11.26 -22.61
CA LEU A 3 3.43 -9.96 -21.94
C LEU A 3 4.28 -8.92 -22.68
N SER A 4 5.42 -9.33 -23.24
CA SER A 4 6.27 -8.49 -24.07
C SER A 4 5.57 -8.12 -25.37
N ASP A 5 4.97 -9.10 -26.07
CA ASP A 5 4.22 -8.88 -27.32
C ASP A 5 3.01 -7.94 -27.12
N LEU A 6 2.39 -7.94 -25.92
CA LEU A 6 1.31 -7.04 -25.55
C LEU A 6 1.79 -5.66 -25.04
N ALA A 7 3.08 -5.38 -25.10
CA ALA A 7 3.70 -4.14 -24.60
C ALA A 7 3.29 -3.78 -23.17
N VAL A 8 3.22 -4.78 -22.26
CA VAL A 8 2.90 -4.55 -20.86
C VAL A 8 3.98 -3.67 -20.23
N ARG A 9 3.58 -2.55 -19.63
CA ARG A 9 4.51 -1.54 -19.07
C ARG A 9 5.40 -2.07 -17.94
N GLY A 10 4.94 -3.09 -17.22
CA GLY A 10 5.70 -3.71 -16.15
C GLY A 10 4.88 -4.73 -15.38
N VAL A 11 5.57 -5.61 -14.68
CA VAL A 11 4.99 -6.66 -13.83
C VAL A 11 5.48 -6.47 -12.41
N GLN A 12 4.57 -6.58 -11.45
CA GLN A 12 4.91 -6.55 -10.04
C GLN A 12 4.92 -7.99 -9.50
N VAL A 13 6.06 -8.41 -8.95
CA VAL A 13 6.25 -9.72 -8.32
C VAL A 13 6.46 -9.53 -6.82
N SER A 14 5.71 -10.26 -6.03
CA SER A 14 5.84 -10.17 -4.58
C SER A 14 7.06 -10.92 -4.08
N MET A 15 7.86 -10.25 -3.22
CA MET A 15 9.02 -10.81 -2.55
C MET A 15 9.04 -10.29 -1.11
N GLU A 16 8.92 -11.19 -0.13
CA GLU A 16 8.67 -10.78 1.25
C GLU A 16 9.94 -10.81 2.14
N GLY A 17 11.05 -11.35 1.64
CA GLY A 17 12.30 -11.49 2.39
C GLY A 17 13.24 -12.48 1.74
N PRO A 18 14.35 -12.88 2.42
CA PRO A 18 15.13 -14.05 2.07
C PRO A 18 14.25 -15.31 2.07
N GLU A 19 14.76 -16.42 1.51
CA GLU A 19 13.97 -17.62 1.22
C GLU A 19 13.11 -18.08 2.40
N GLU A 20 13.70 -18.25 3.58
CA GLU A 20 13.00 -18.73 4.77
C GLU A 20 11.83 -17.80 5.19
N VAL A 21 12.08 -16.49 5.15
CA VAL A 21 11.08 -15.48 5.50
C VAL A 21 9.97 -15.43 4.46
N HIS A 22 10.34 -15.42 3.18
CA HIS A 22 9.39 -15.41 2.08
C HIS A 22 8.46 -16.64 2.13
N GLU A 23 9.05 -17.83 2.32
CA GLU A 23 8.30 -19.09 2.34
C GLU A 23 7.44 -19.27 3.59
N THR A 24 7.83 -18.67 4.73
CA THR A 24 6.98 -18.58 5.91
C THR A 24 5.67 -17.84 5.61
N ILE A 25 5.72 -16.78 4.79
CA ILE A 25 4.55 -15.95 4.45
C ILE A 25 3.76 -16.53 3.27
N ARG A 26 4.46 -17.05 2.24
CA ARG A 26 3.85 -17.40 0.94
C ARG A 26 3.79 -18.88 0.64
N GLY A 27 4.43 -19.70 1.48
CA GLY A 27 4.45 -21.15 1.35
C GLY A 27 5.72 -21.68 0.68
N LYS A 28 5.96 -22.97 0.89
CA LYS A 28 7.17 -23.66 0.41
C LYS A 28 7.36 -23.56 -1.09
N SER A 29 8.61 -23.45 -1.53
CA SER A 29 9.04 -23.35 -2.94
C SER A 29 8.53 -22.11 -3.68
N SER A 30 7.89 -21.17 -2.99
CA SER A 30 7.41 -19.92 -3.60
C SER A 30 8.55 -18.97 -3.94
N PHE A 31 9.62 -18.95 -3.14
CA PHE A 31 10.78 -18.10 -3.35
C PHE A 31 11.48 -18.40 -4.67
N SER A 32 11.90 -19.65 -4.86
CA SER A 32 12.59 -20.07 -6.09
C SER A 32 11.70 -19.93 -7.33
N SER A 33 10.39 -20.16 -7.18
CA SER A 33 9.41 -19.99 -8.27
C SER A 33 9.26 -18.51 -8.66
N ALA A 34 9.21 -17.61 -7.68
CA ALA A 34 9.15 -16.18 -7.91
C ALA A 34 10.41 -15.65 -8.61
N LEU A 35 11.60 -16.05 -8.16
CA LEU A 35 12.87 -15.64 -8.79
C LEU A 35 12.98 -16.13 -10.24
N LYS A 36 12.58 -17.38 -10.52
CA LYS A 36 12.54 -17.91 -11.90
C LYS A 36 11.59 -17.08 -12.76
N GLY A 37 10.42 -16.72 -12.21
CA GLY A 37 9.46 -15.86 -12.91
C GLY A 37 10.01 -14.46 -13.20
N VAL A 38 10.73 -13.87 -12.23
CA VAL A 38 11.43 -12.58 -12.41
C VAL A 38 12.46 -12.67 -13.54
N GLN A 39 13.32 -13.69 -13.52
CA GLN A 39 14.33 -13.86 -14.55
C GLN A 39 13.71 -14.01 -15.96
N HIS A 40 12.69 -14.84 -16.11
CA HIS A 40 12.00 -14.98 -17.39
C HIS A 40 11.37 -13.66 -17.89
N LEU A 41 10.87 -12.82 -16.98
CA LEU A 41 10.33 -11.52 -17.37
C LEU A 41 11.42 -10.56 -17.83
N LEU A 42 12.56 -10.53 -17.12
CA LEU A 42 13.72 -9.71 -17.47
C LEU A 42 14.34 -10.14 -18.80
N ASP A 43 14.48 -11.44 -19.05
CA ASP A 43 15.01 -12.02 -20.30
C ASP A 43 14.13 -11.63 -21.52
N GLU A 44 12.81 -11.45 -21.31
CA GLU A 44 11.86 -10.99 -22.33
C GLU A 44 11.75 -9.45 -22.40
N GLY A 45 12.60 -8.72 -21.69
CA GLY A 45 12.62 -7.25 -21.69
C GLY A 45 11.45 -6.58 -20.97
N VAL A 46 10.74 -7.30 -20.11
CA VAL A 46 9.62 -6.75 -19.34
C VAL A 46 10.16 -6.08 -18.07
N THR A 47 9.78 -4.84 -17.84
CA THR A 47 10.12 -4.13 -16.58
C THR A 47 9.53 -4.85 -15.37
N VAL A 48 10.37 -5.17 -14.39
CA VAL A 48 9.92 -5.87 -13.17
C VAL A 48 10.08 -4.96 -11.95
N THR A 49 9.06 -4.97 -11.11
CA THR A 49 9.09 -4.40 -9.77
C THR A 49 8.96 -5.53 -8.75
N LEU A 50 9.95 -5.74 -7.89
CA LEU A 50 9.73 -6.54 -6.68
C LEU A 50 8.89 -5.72 -5.70
N ASN A 51 7.97 -6.37 -4.99
CA ASN A 51 7.14 -5.69 -4.00
C ASN A 51 7.09 -6.46 -2.69
N VAL A 52 7.40 -5.78 -1.60
CA VAL A 52 7.33 -6.32 -0.24
C VAL A 52 6.16 -5.75 0.53
N THR A 53 5.47 -6.61 1.28
CA THR A 53 4.45 -6.20 2.24
C THR A 53 5.08 -6.21 3.64
N LEU A 54 5.39 -5.02 4.14
CA LEU A 54 6.09 -4.85 5.42
C LEU A 54 5.21 -5.26 6.61
N SER A 55 5.77 -6.14 7.42
CA SER A 55 5.21 -6.66 8.67
C SER A 55 6.32 -6.86 9.70
N ASP A 56 5.99 -7.21 10.92
CA ASP A 56 6.99 -7.51 11.95
C ASP A 56 7.81 -8.78 11.64
N ILE A 57 7.28 -9.64 10.74
CA ILE A 57 7.99 -10.87 10.30
C ILE A 57 9.20 -10.53 9.42
N ASN A 58 9.11 -9.48 8.59
CA ASN A 58 10.09 -9.23 7.53
C ASN A 58 10.75 -7.85 7.56
N ALA A 59 10.35 -6.97 8.45
CA ALA A 59 10.89 -5.60 8.48
C ALA A 59 12.42 -5.57 8.70
N ASP A 60 12.94 -6.47 9.53
CA ASP A 60 14.37 -6.53 9.85
C ASP A 60 15.22 -7.04 8.67
N TYR A 61 14.59 -7.67 7.69
CA TYR A 61 15.22 -8.19 6.47
C TYR A 61 15.10 -7.24 5.27
N PHE A 62 14.67 -5.98 5.48
CA PHE A 62 14.44 -5.06 4.37
C PHE A 62 15.71 -4.80 3.55
N MET A 63 16.87 -4.71 4.20
CA MET A 63 18.16 -4.52 3.49
C MET A 63 18.52 -5.73 2.63
N GLU A 64 18.26 -6.94 3.09
CA GLU A 64 18.48 -8.16 2.29
C GLU A 64 17.55 -8.20 1.07
N ILE A 65 16.32 -7.65 1.19
CA ILE A 65 15.42 -7.51 0.04
C ILE A 65 15.96 -6.47 -0.94
N VAL A 66 16.56 -5.38 -0.46
CA VAL A 66 17.21 -4.37 -1.31
C VAL A 66 18.38 -5.00 -2.09
N GLU A 67 19.25 -5.74 -1.40
CA GLU A 67 20.39 -6.46 -2.00
C GLU A 67 19.93 -7.50 -3.03
N LEU A 68 18.88 -8.28 -2.69
CA LEU A 68 18.27 -9.24 -3.61
C LEU A 68 17.70 -8.53 -4.84
N SER A 69 17.02 -7.41 -4.66
CA SER A 69 16.46 -6.62 -5.78
C SER A 69 17.55 -6.11 -6.71
N SER A 70 18.62 -5.57 -6.14
CA SER A 70 19.78 -5.09 -6.89
C SER A 70 20.47 -6.22 -7.65
N SER A 71 20.74 -7.35 -7.00
CA SER A 71 21.43 -8.50 -7.60
C SER A 71 20.62 -9.21 -8.69
N THR A 72 19.29 -9.18 -8.62
CA THR A 72 18.42 -9.73 -9.68
C THR A 72 18.28 -8.82 -10.88
N GLY A 73 18.73 -7.57 -10.81
CA GLY A 73 18.66 -6.62 -11.91
C GLY A 73 17.27 -6.02 -12.16
N VAL A 74 16.36 -6.11 -11.18
CA VAL A 74 15.07 -5.42 -11.29
C VAL A 74 15.25 -3.92 -11.13
N GLN A 75 14.44 -3.14 -11.84
CA GLN A 75 14.54 -1.68 -11.86
C GLN A 75 13.89 -1.02 -10.64
N ARG A 76 12.99 -1.73 -9.96
CA ARG A 76 12.22 -1.15 -8.84
C ARG A 76 11.98 -2.14 -7.71
N LEU A 77 12.07 -1.61 -6.48
CA LEU A 77 11.58 -2.24 -5.27
C LEU A 77 10.41 -1.43 -4.72
N GLY A 78 9.20 -1.98 -4.80
CA GLY A 78 8.01 -1.41 -4.20
C GLY A 78 7.81 -1.93 -2.78
N PHE A 79 7.27 -1.11 -1.89
CA PHE A 79 6.85 -1.58 -0.58
C PHE A 79 5.51 -0.98 -0.14
N SER A 80 4.82 -1.70 0.73
CA SER A 80 3.59 -1.24 1.36
C SER A 80 3.45 -1.89 2.73
N ARG A 81 2.74 -1.23 3.64
CA ARG A 81 2.41 -1.84 4.94
C ARG A 81 1.39 -2.96 4.80
N LEU A 82 1.46 -3.92 5.71
CA LEU A 82 0.46 -4.97 5.87
C LEU A 82 -0.92 -4.35 6.13
N VAL A 83 -1.90 -4.73 5.31
CA VAL A 83 -3.33 -4.50 5.58
C VAL A 83 -3.92 -5.79 6.13
N PRO A 84 -4.38 -5.85 7.38
CA PRO A 84 -4.89 -7.07 7.98
C PRO A 84 -6.34 -7.38 7.53
N SER A 85 -6.51 -7.61 6.21
CA SER A 85 -7.78 -7.94 5.56
C SER A 85 -7.67 -9.20 4.72
N GLY A 86 -8.79 -9.82 4.38
CA GLY A 86 -8.82 -11.07 3.63
C GLY A 86 -7.97 -12.15 4.30
N ARG A 87 -7.05 -12.77 3.56
CA ARG A 87 -6.10 -13.76 4.11
C ARG A 87 -5.10 -13.16 5.10
N GLY A 88 -4.87 -11.85 5.02
CA GLY A 88 -3.99 -11.12 5.94
C GLY A 88 -4.59 -10.89 7.34
N LYS A 89 -5.84 -11.24 7.60
CA LYS A 89 -6.46 -11.08 8.93
C LYS A 89 -5.70 -11.81 10.04
N SER A 90 -5.19 -13.00 9.74
CA SER A 90 -4.37 -13.79 10.68
C SER A 90 -3.03 -13.12 11.03
N LEU A 91 -2.57 -12.19 10.19
CA LEU A 91 -1.32 -11.44 10.39
C LEU A 91 -1.52 -10.12 11.16
N LEU A 92 -2.72 -9.85 11.68
CA LEU A 92 -2.97 -8.65 12.51
C LEU A 92 -1.94 -8.47 13.65
N PRO A 93 -1.55 -9.53 14.40
CA PRO A 93 -0.53 -9.42 15.44
C PRO A 93 0.86 -9.04 14.90
N ASN A 94 1.10 -9.26 13.61
CA ASN A 94 2.37 -8.98 12.95
C ASN A 94 2.41 -7.59 12.29
N MET A 95 1.44 -6.73 12.54
CA MET A 95 1.52 -5.33 12.14
C MET A 95 2.68 -4.65 12.85
N LEU A 96 3.49 -3.90 12.12
CA LEU A 96 4.56 -3.10 12.71
C LEU A 96 4.00 -2.11 13.74
N ARG A 97 4.68 -1.99 14.87
CA ARG A 97 4.44 -0.90 15.79
C ARG A 97 4.88 0.42 15.14
N LYS A 98 4.24 1.51 15.51
CA LYS A 98 4.48 2.83 14.91
C LYS A 98 5.93 3.31 15.05
N GLU A 99 6.60 2.96 16.16
CA GLU A 99 7.98 3.30 16.43
C GLU A 99 8.92 2.58 15.43
N LYS A 100 8.79 1.25 15.32
CA LYS A 100 9.57 0.44 14.37
C LYS A 100 9.30 0.84 12.92
N LEU A 101 8.06 1.19 12.60
CA LEU A 101 7.70 1.68 11.27
C LEU A 101 8.40 3.01 10.95
N LYS A 102 8.45 3.93 11.92
CA LYS A 102 9.13 5.22 11.78
C LYS A 102 10.62 5.01 11.50
N GLU A 103 11.30 4.23 12.33
CA GLU A 103 12.72 3.90 12.18
C GLU A 103 13.02 3.26 10.82
N LEU A 104 12.20 2.29 10.41
CA LEU A 104 12.34 1.64 9.10
C LEU A 104 12.16 2.65 7.95
N TYR A 105 11.18 3.55 8.04
CA TYR A 105 10.96 4.54 7.00
C TYR A 105 12.07 5.59 6.94
N GLU A 106 12.61 6.01 8.07
CA GLU A 106 13.79 6.89 8.14
C GLU A 106 15.00 6.23 7.46
N ALA A 107 15.22 4.94 7.73
CA ALA A 107 16.27 4.17 7.05
C ALA A 107 16.04 4.10 5.53
N ILE A 108 14.81 3.74 5.10
CA ILE A 108 14.47 3.62 3.67
C ILE A 108 14.65 4.95 2.92
N ILE A 109 14.23 6.08 3.49
CA ILE A 109 14.37 7.40 2.85
C ILE A 109 15.84 7.78 2.65
N SER A 110 16.72 7.33 3.54
CA SER A 110 18.15 7.61 3.45
C SER A 110 18.88 6.76 2.39
N LEU A 111 18.25 5.68 1.91
CA LEU A 111 18.86 4.78 0.92
C LEU A 111 18.96 5.44 -0.45
N LYS A 112 20.14 5.30 -1.06
CA LYS A 112 20.39 5.61 -2.46
C LYS A 112 21.12 4.43 -3.06
N ILE A 113 20.47 3.72 -3.96
CA ILE A 113 21.01 2.55 -4.61
C ILE A 113 21.07 2.82 -6.11
N ASP A 114 22.25 2.78 -6.68
CA ASP A 114 22.41 3.00 -8.11
C ASP A 114 21.68 1.90 -8.91
N GLY A 115 20.84 2.32 -9.85
CA GLY A 115 20.08 1.42 -10.71
C GLY A 115 18.83 0.79 -10.08
N LEU A 116 18.48 1.09 -8.81
CA LEU A 116 17.29 0.58 -8.14
C LEU A 116 16.44 1.72 -7.58
N ASP A 117 15.25 1.92 -8.12
CA ASP A 117 14.24 2.84 -7.57
C ASP A 117 13.48 2.18 -6.41
N ILE A 118 13.55 2.75 -5.21
CA ILE A 118 12.71 2.33 -4.08
C ILE A 118 11.46 3.20 -4.05
N VAL A 119 10.28 2.59 -4.22
CA VAL A 119 9.01 3.30 -4.42
C VAL A 119 7.90 2.81 -3.49
N THR A 120 7.03 3.73 -3.10
CA THR A 120 5.82 3.39 -2.34
C THR A 120 4.71 4.39 -2.58
N GLY A 121 3.47 3.92 -2.43
CA GLY A 121 2.28 4.77 -2.34
C GLY A 121 1.74 4.86 -0.90
N ASP A 122 2.57 4.60 0.12
CA ASP A 122 2.12 4.65 1.50
C ASP A 122 1.87 6.10 1.95
N PRO A 123 0.64 6.42 2.40
CA PRO A 123 0.30 7.79 2.76
C PRO A 123 1.04 8.30 4.00
N VAL A 124 1.44 7.42 4.92
CA VAL A 124 2.16 7.84 6.13
C VAL A 124 3.59 8.24 5.79
N LEU A 125 4.24 7.56 4.83
CA LEU A 125 5.56 7.96 4.36
C LEU A 125 5.54 9.33 3.66
N SER A 126 4.47 9.65 2.93
CA SER A 126 4.37 10.92 2.20
C SER A 126 4.51 12.15 3.12
N GLN A 127 4.21 12.00 4.41
CA GLN A 127 4.38 13.05 5.40
C GLN A 127 5.84 13.34 5.72
N MET A 128 6.70 12.30 5.76
CA MET A 128 8.14 12.47 6.01
C MET A 128 8.81 13.20 4.86
N LEU A 129 8.37 12.95 3.64
CA LEU A 129 8.88 13.61 2.43
C LEU A 129 8.41 15.07 2.31
N SER A 130 7.29 15.42 2.96
CA SER A 130 6.69 16.76 2.91
C SER A 130 6.94 17.60 4.18
N MET A 131 7.93 17.25 4.99
CA MET A 131 8.20 17.88 6.29
C MET A 131 8.37 19.42 6.28
N ASN A 132 8.66 20.01 5.12
CA ASN A 132 8.88 21.46 4.98
C ASN A 132 7.64 22.26 4.50
N LYS A 133 6.49 21.61 4.23
CA LYS A 133 5.27 22.32 3.83
C LYS A 133 4.18 22.12 4.88
N LYS A 134 3.77 23.19 5.53
CA LYS A 134 2.54 23.21 6.32
C LYS A 134 1.36 23.01 5.37
N ASP A 135 0.77 21.85 5.43
CA ASP A 135 -0.34 21.44 4.56
C ASP A 135 -1.65 21.83 5.27
N ALA A 136 -1.95 23.12 5.29
CA ALA A 136 -3.12 23.67 5.98
C ALA A 136 -4.44 23.47 5.20
N GLY A 137 -4.44 22.68 4.13
CA GLY A 137 -5.60 22.49 3.25
C GLY A 137 -6.63 21.49 3.75
N SER A 138 -7.90 21.79 3.49
CA SER A 138 -9.01 20.83 3.59
C SER A 138 -9.30 20.10 2.28
N ILE A 139 -8.58 20.43 1.21
CA ILE A 139 -8.66 19.77 -0.10
C ILE A 139 -7.55 18.72 -0.20
N PRO A 140 -7.88 17.44 -0.46
CA PRO A 140 -6.88 16.40 -0.58
C PRO A 140 -6.05 16.57 -1.87
N VAL A 141 -4.71 16.61 -1.72
CA VAL A 141 -3.77 16.80 -2.84
C VAL A 141 -2.79 15.65 -3.01
N GLY A 142 -2.74 14.70 -2.07
CA GLY A 142 -1.82 13.55 -2.10
C GLY A 142 -2.24 12.46 -1.11
N GLY A 143 -1.35 11.57 -0.73
CA GLY A 143 -1.56 10.53 0.29
C GLY A 143 -2.46 9.39 -0.18
N CYS A 144 -3.39 8.94 0.68
CA CYS A 144 -4.26 7.81 0.37
C CYS A 144 -5.12 8.06 -0.88
N ALA A 145 -4.99 7.19 -1.88
CA ALA A 145 -5.69 7.30 -3.16
C ALA A 145 -7.16 6.86 -3.10
N ALA A 146 -7.58 6.16 -2.03
CA ALA A 146 -8.92 5.58 -1.92
C ALA A 146 -10.02 6.63 -2.10
N GLY A 147 -10.80 6.50 -3.16
CA GLY A 147 -11.90 7.39 -3.50
C GLY A 147 -11.52 8.81 -3.91
N LEU A 148 -10.24 9.11 -4.07
CA LEU A 148 -9.72 10.43 -4.45
C LEU A 148 -9.19 10.46 -5.88
N SER A 149 -8.25 9.57 -6.20
CA SER A 149 -7.65 9.46 -7.53
C SER A 149 -8.08 8.21 -8.28
N GLY A 150 -8.89 7.36 -7.66
CA GLY A 150 -9.42 6.16 -8.30
C GLY A 150 -10.33 5.34 -7.40
N VAL A 151 -10.94 4.35 -8.02
CA VAL A 151 -11.68 3.24 -7.42
C VAL A 151 -11.17 1.94 -7.99
N THR A 152 -11.56 0.83 -7.40
CA THR A 152 -11.26 -0.51 -7.92
C THR A 152 -12.55 -1.18 -8.35
N ILE A 153 -12.52 -1.84 -9.51
CA ILE A 153 -13.60 -2.70 -9.97
C ILE A 153 -13.11 -4.14 -9.82
N LEU A 154 -13.83 -4.93 -9.04
CA LEU A 154 -13.52 -6.34 -8.82
C LEU A 154 -14.05 -7.21 -9.99
N GLN A 155 -13.66 -8.49 -10.03
CA GLN A 155 -14.01 -9.40 -11.12
C GLN A 155 -15.52 -9.66 -11.27
N ASP A 156 -16.28 -9.50 -10.20
CA ASP A 156 -17.74 -9.61 -10.18
C ASP A 156 -18.46 -8.30 -10.56
N GLY A 157 -17.69 -7.25 -10.84
CA GLY A 157 -18.17 -5.92 -11.16
C GLY A 157 -18.37 -5.01 -9.95
N THR A 158 -18.14 -5.48 -8.73
CA THR A 158 -18.24 -4.66 -7.52
C THR A 158 -17.23 -3.51 -7.56
N ILE A 159 -17.68 -2.30 -7.25
CA ILE A 159 -16.85 -1.11 -7.16
C ILE A 159 -16.50 -0.87 -5.69
N THR A 160 -15.21 -0.70 -5.39
CA THR A 160 -14.70 -0.36 -4.05
C THR A 160 -13.80 0.88 -4.10
N PRO A 161 -13.62 1.65 -3.02
CA PRO A 161 -12.74 2.82 -3.00
C PRO A 161 -11.27 2.47 -3.26
N CYS A 162 -10.84 1.26 -2.87
CA CYS A 162 -9.48 0.74 -3.05
C CYS A 162 -9.54 -0.79 -3.01
N ARG A 163 -8.65 -1.47 -3.76
CA ARG A 163 -8.58 -2.96 -3.79
C ARG A 163 -8.40 -3.62 -2.42
N ARG A 164 -7.93 -2.86 -1.42
CA ARG A 164 -7.68 -3.31 -0.04
C ARG A 164 -8.71 -2.77 0.96
N LEU A 165 -9.61 -1.89 0.54
CA LEU A 165 -10.69 -1.33 1.35
C LEU A 165 -11.99 -1.97 0.87
N ASP A 166 -12.36 -3.07 1.54
CA ASP A 166 -13.48 -3.93 1.15
C ASP A 166 -14.83 -3.32 1.62
N ILE A 167 -15.17 -2.20 0.98
CA ILE A 167 -16.44 -1.51 1.17
C ILE A 167 -17.09 -1.34 -0.21
N PRO A 168 -18.12 -2.13 -0.54
CA PRO A 168 -18.86 -1.96 -1.79
C PRO A 168 -19.52 -0.58 -1.87
N ILE A 169 -19.32 0.10 -2.99
CA ILE A 169 -19.91 1.42 -3.27
C ILE A 169 -20.79 1.42 -4.53
N GLY A 170 -20.91 0.30 -5.18
CA GLY A 170 -21.70 0.09 -6.38
C GLY A 170 -21.23 -1.12 -7.18
N ASN A 171 -21.85 -1.37 -8.33
CA ASN A 171 -21.45 -2.43 -9.25
C ASN A 171 -21.52 -1.92 -10.70
N ILE A 172 -20.40 -1.98 -11.45
CA ILE A 172 -20.28 -1.45 -12.80
C ILE A 172 -21.27 -2.06 -13.83
N ARG A 173 -21.85 -3.23 -13.53
CA ARG A 173 -22.85 -3.87 -14.38
C ARG A 173 -24.26 -3.32 -14.18
N LYS A 174 -24.48 -2.54 -13.10
CA LYS A 174 -25.80 -2.04 -12.71
C LYS A 174 -25.81 -0.53 -12.56
N ASP A 175 -24.67 0.04 -12.14
CA ASP A 175 -24.57 1.44 -11.75
C ASP A 175 -23.69 2.23 -12.73
N SER A 176 -24.03 3.49 -12.91
CA SER A 176 -23.17 4.43 -13.62
C SER A 176 -21.91 4.74 -12.79
N LEU A 177 -20.72 4.44 -13.31
CA LEU A 177 -19.46 4.77 -12.62
C LEU A 177 -19.37 6.28 -12.28
N ARG A 178 -19.91 7.14 -13.16
CA ARG A 178 -19.92 8.58 -12.94
C ARG A 178 -20.79 8.95 -11.74
N GLU A 179 -21.96 8.33 -11.59
CA GLU A 179 -22.87 8.58 -10.47
C GLU A 179 -22.28 8.04 -9.16
N VAL A 180 -21.76 6.81 -9.18
CA VAL A 180 -21.04 6.23 -8.03
C VAL A 180 -19.91 7.15 -7.58
N TRP A 181 -19.10 7.65 -8.54
CA TRP A 181 -17.99 8.57 -8.24
C TRP A 181 -18.44 9.89 -7.63
N ALA A 182 -19.55 10.44 -8.11
CA ALA A 182 -20.05 11.74 -7.69
C ALA A 182 -20.88 11.69 -6.40
N ALA A 183 -21.69 10.63 -6.20
CA ALA A 183 -22.74 10.60 -5.20
C ALA A 183 -22.57 9.56 -4.09
N SER A 184 -21.58 8.64 -4.19
CA SER A 184 -21.36 7.65 -3.14
C SER A 184 -21.05 8.33 -1.80
N GLU A 185 -21.86 8.08 -0.78
CA GLU A 185 -21.63 8.60 0.58
C GLU A 185 -20.27 8.24 1.14
N VAL A 186 -19.78 7.01 0.86
CA VAL A 186 -18.45 6.56 1.29
C VAL A 186 -17.37 7.42 0.66
N LEU A 187 -17.47 7.72 -0.65
CA LEU A 187 -16.52 8.56 -1.34
C LEU A 187 -16.58 10.01 -0.87
N LEU A 188 -17.78 10.55 -0.63
CA LEU A 188 -17.96 11.88 -0.08
C LEU A 188 -17.32 12.02 1.29
N LYS A 189 -17.55 11.05 2.19
CA LYS A 189 -16.92 11.01 3.52
C LYS A 189 -15.39 10.89 3.43
N LEU A 190 -14.83 10.08 2.51
CA LEU A 190 -13.40 9.96 2.29
C LEU A 190 -12.74 11.28 1.82
N ARG A 191 -13.51 12.16 1.18
CA ARG A 191 -13.07 13.45 0.64
C ARG A 191 -13.26 14.62 1.62
N ASP A 192 -13.99 14.42 2.69
CA ASP A 192 -14.30 15.45 3.67
C ASP A 192 -13.50 15.27 4.96
N LYS A 193 -12.60 16.22 5.28
CA LYS A 193 -11.80 16.22 6.50
C LYS A 193 -12.65 16.11 7.77
N LYS A 194 -13.82 16.75 7.79
CA LYS A 194 -14.70 16.77 8.97
C LYS A 194 -15.31 15.40 9.30
N SER A 195 -15.35 14.50 8.33
CA SER A 195 -15.83 13.14 8.52
C SER A 195 -14.83 12.24 9.24
N TYR A 196 -13.53 12.61 9.26
CA TYR A 196 -12.50 11.81 9.89
C TYR A 196 -12.56 11.91 11.42
N LYS A 197 -12.08 10.84 12.09
CA LYS A 197 -12.05 10.74 13.55
C LYS A 197 -10.62 10.74 14.09
N GLY A 198 -10.51 10.84 15.42
CA GLY A 198 -9.23 10.90 16.11
C GLY A 198 -8.33 12.02 15.60
N ARG A 199 -7.04 11.82 15.64
CA ARG A 199 -6.04 12.82 15.21
C ARG A 199 -6.18 13.25 13.76
N CYS A 200 -6.70 12.38 12.87
CA CYS A 200 -6.86 12.72 11.46
C CYS A 200 -7.83 13.89 11.22
N SER A 201 -8.83 14.11 12.10
CA SER A 201 -9.82 15.19 11.96
C SER A 201 -9.22 16.59 12.11
N SER A 202 -8.21 16.73 12.97
CA SER A 202 -7.51 18.01 13.23
C SER A 202 -6.16 18.12 12.50
N CYS A 203 -5.60 17.00 12.03
CA CYS A 203 -4.24 16.92 11.51
C CYS A 203 -3.92 17.93 10.41
N SER A 204 -2.80 18.65 10.56
CA SER A 204 -2.30 19.62 9.58
C SER A 204 -1.88 18.96 8.27
N LYS A 205 -1.53 17.65 8.30
CA LYS A 205 -1.09 16.85 7.15
C LYS A 205 -2.24 16.11 6.46
N TRP A 206 -3.50 16.40 6.82
CA TRP A 206 -4.63 15.66 6.28
C TRP A 206 -4.67 15.69 4.74
N ALA A 207 -4.42 16.82 4.12
CA ALA A 207 -4.50 16.97 2.67
C ALA A 207 -3.49 16.08 1.90
N SER A 208 -2.31 15.82 2.48
CA SER A 208 -1.23 15.03 1.86
C SER A 208 -1.15 13.59 2.37
N CYS A 209 -1.90 13.20 3.41
CA CYS A 209 -1.78 11.87 4.03
C CYS A 209 -3.12 11.13 4.15
N ARG A 210 -3.94 11.49 5.13
CA ARG A 210 -5.19 10.80 5.52
C ARG A 210 -5.02 9.39 6.09
N GLY A 211 -3.81 8.93 6.39
CA GLY A 211 -3.51 7.54 6.74
C GLY A 211 -3.92 6.53 5.65
N CYS A 212 -3.56 5.28 5.77
CA CYS A 212 -4.07 4.24 4.88
C CYS A 212 -5.49 3.83 5.31
N ARG A 213 -6.51 4.20 4.53
CA ARG A 213 -7.90 3.90 4.88
C ARG A 213 -8.20 2.41 4.96
N ALA A 214 -7.48 1.59 4.17
CA ALA A 214 -7.63 0.15 4.24
C ALA A 214 -7.06 -0.43 5.55
N ILE A 215 -5.93 0.10 6.05
CA ILE A 215 -5.37 -0.29 7.35
C ILE A 215 -6.27 0.17 8.48
N ALA A 216 -6.71 1.43 8.45
CA ALA A 216 -7.61 1.98 9.47
C ALA A 216 -8.89 1.17 9.58
N TYR A 217 -9.53 0.86 8.45
CA TYR A 217 -10.74 0.04 8.40
C TYR A 217 -10.52 -1.38 8.90
N ALA A 218 -9.52 -2.08 8.37
CA ALA A 218 -9.24 -3.45 8.77
C ALA A 218 -8.91 -3.58 10.27
N TYR A 219 -8.19 -2.60 10.82
CA TYR A 219 -7.88 -2.54 12.25
C TYR A 219 -9.12 -2.22 13.10
N SER A 220 -9.98 -1.32 12.64
CA SER A 220 -11.26 -0.99 13.27
C SER A 220 -12.21 -2.20 13.28
N CYS A 221 -12.34 -2.90 12.15
CA CYS A 221 -13.12 -4.14 12.06
C CYS A 221 -12.64 -5.20 13.07
N ALA A 222 -11.32 -5.32 13.25
CA ALA A 222 -10.75 -6.25 14.23
C ALA A 222 -11.12 -5.91 15.68
N LYS A 223 -11.53 -4.65 15.93
CA LYS A 223 -12.08 -4.18 17.23
C LYS A 223 -13.60 -4.19 17.29
N GLY A 224 -14.28 -4.58 16.20
CA GLY A 224 -15.74 -4.60 16.11
C GLY A 224 -16.39 -3.24 15.84
N GLU A 225 -15.64 -2.25 15.31
CA GLU A 225 -16.13 -0.88 15.11
C GLU A 225 -16.54 -0.56 13.66
N ASP A 226 -16.06 -1.30 12.68
CA ASP A 226 -16.32 -1.14 11.24
C ASP A 226 -16.15 0.30 10.69
N ASP A 227 -15.15 1.03 11.18
CA ASP A 227 -14.95 2.46 10.90
C ASP A 227 -13.77 2.72 9.96
N PHE A 228 -14.07 3.07 8.70
CA PHE A 228 -13.05 3.42 7.71
C PHE A 228 -12.52 4.87 7.82
N LEU A 229 -13.08 5.66 8.72
CA LEU A 229 -12.69 7.05 8.98
C LEU A 229 -11.88 7.21 10.27
N SER A 230 -11.66 6.11 10.99
CA SER A 230 -10.79 6.06 12.17
C SER A 230 -9.34 6.44 11.80
N GLU A 231 -8.55 6.80 12.78
CA GLU A 231 -7.12 7.09 12.53
C GLU A 231 -6.35 5.83 12.12
N ASP A 232 -5.29 6.04 11.36
CA ASP A 232 -4.35 4.96 11.01
C ASP A 232 -3.59 4.53 12.28
N PRO A 233 -3.69 3.26 12.73
CA PRO A 233 -3.07 2.80 13.97
C PRO A 233 -1.55 2.89 13.97
N GLN A 234 -0.94 2.99 12.79
CA GLN A 234 0.49 3.08 12.61
C GLN A 234 0.98 4.52 12.34
N CYS A 235 0.10 5.53 12.55
CA CYS A 235 0.51 6.92 12.44
C CYS A 235 1.46 7.30 13.57
N PHE A 236 2.68 7.73 13.21
CA PHE A 236 3.72 8.15 14.15
C PHE A 236 3.91 9.67 14.17
N ILE A 237 3.03 10.44 13.53
CA ILE A 237 3.10 11.91 13.57
C ILE A 237 2.57 12.39 14.90
N GLU A 238 3.39 13.16 15.57
CA GLU A 238 3.07 13.89 16.80
C GLU A 238 2.78 15.34 16.40
N GLU A 239 1.56 15.81 16.66
CA GLU A 239 1.12 17.22 16.56
C GLU A 239 0.80 17.75 17.94
#